data_8e2b62a0888cadc12be6d829bb89b620
#
_entry.id   8e2b62a0888cadc12be6d829bb89b620
#
_cell.length_a   1.000
_cell.length_b   1.000
_cell.length_c   1.000
_cell.angle_alpha   90.00
_cell.angle_beta   90.00
_cell.angle_gamma   90.00
#
_symmetry.space_group_name_H-M   'P 1'
#
loop_
_entity.id
_entity.type
_entity.pdbx_description
1 polymer ?
#
loop_
_entity_poly.entity_id
_entity_poly.type
_entity_poly.pdbx_seq_one_letter_code
_entity_poly.pdbx_strand_id
1 'polypeptide(L)'
;MEWRKTADGSPTLYHPIYQEAYHPWQGALSQARLLYLEGTRTHLHPSPRVLEVGFGLGVNFRVTLESTLQRGVRLFYLAVEKEPLPREVLAFPLGLASDGAFLALLEKLPGPVEAPWGWFGLLVGDVREVELPEAFASAIYLDPFSPRVNPEAWGLEVLQKLRKAALPGARLATYSAAGWVRRNLEAAGFRVESLPSPWKRAWTAGTALET
;
A
#
# COMPACT_ATOMS: atom_id res chain seq x y z
N MET A 1 -9.49 -9.94 -16.92
CA MET A 1 -9.35 -8.60 -16.30
C MET A 1 -9.69 -7.53 -17.31
N GLU A 2 -10.31 -6.44 -16.87
CA GLU A 2 -10.79 -5.37 -17.74
C GLU A 2 -10.25 -4.02 -17.26
N TRP A 3 -9.64 -3.24 -18.17
CA TRP A 3 -9.20 -1.89 -17.88
C TRP A 3 -10.39 -0.94 -17.74
N ARG A 4 -10.36 -0.11 -16.71
CA ARG A 4 -11.34 0.94 -16.45
C ARG A 4 -10.62 2.26 -16.14
N LYS A 5 -11.32 3.35 -16.38
CA LYS A 5 -10.82 4.70 -16.06
C LYS A 5 -11.59 5.22 -14.84
N THR A 6 -10.86 5.66 -13.83
CA THR A 6 -11.45 6.27 -12.63
C THR A 6 -11.78 7.74 -12.84
N ALA A 7 -12.51 8.35 -11.92
CA ALA A 7 -12.98 9.73 -12.05
C ALA A 7 -11.84 10.77 -12.10
N ASP A 8 -10.68 10.48 -11.50
CA ASP A 8 -9.50 11.36 -11.58
C ASP A 8 -8.66 11.14 -12.86
N GLY A 9 -9.14 10.28 -13.75
CA GLY A 9 -8.49 9.96 -15.02
C GLY A 9 -7.44 8.86 -14.96
N SER A 10 -7.06 8.39 -13.78
CA SER A 10 -6.11 7.28 -13.64
C SER A 10 -6.74 5.94 -14.01
N PRO A 11 -5.95 5.01 -14.61
CA PRO A 11 -6.45 3.70 -14.96
C PRO A 11 -6.53 2.78 -13.75
N THR A 12 -7.45 1.81 -13.80
CA THR A 12 -7.51 0.67 -12.88
C THR A 12 -7.93 -0.58 -13.63
N LEU A 13 -7.75 -1.74 -13.02
CA LEU A 13 -8.21 -3.02 -13.51
C LEU A 13 -9.37 -3.53 -12.66
N TYR A 14 -10.32 -4.19 -13.33
CA TYR A 14 -11.37 -4.96 -12.67
C TYR A 14 -10.97 -6.44 -12.61
N HIS A 15 -11.01 -7.01 -11.42
CA HIS A 15 -10.66 -8.41 -11.17
C HIS A 15 -11.92 -9.29 -11.21
N PRO A 16 -12.02 -10.26 -12.15
CA PRO A 16 -13.26 -11.01 -12.36
C PRO A 16 -13.61 -11.97 -11.20
N ILE A 17 -12.62 -12.52 -10.51
CA ILE A 17 -12.84 -13.46 -9.41
C ILE A 17 -13.32 -12.71 -8.15
N TYR A 18 -12.61 -11.65 -7.76
CA TYR A 18 -13.01 -10.82 -6.62
C TYR A 18 -14.20 -9.91 -6.92
N GLN A 19 -14.54 -9.72 -8.20
CA GLN A 19 -15.59 -8.81 -8.66
C GLN A 19 -15.43 -7.38 -8.12
N GLU A 20 -14.19 -6.95 -8.01
CA GLU A 20 -13.80 -5.61 -7.55
C GLU A 20 -12.73 -5.01 -8.47
N ALA A 21 -12.68 -3.69 -8.54
CA ALA A 21 -11.56 -2.99 -9.14
C ALA A 21 -10.42 -2.87 -8.12
N TYR A 22 -9.18 -2.81 -8.61
CA TYR A 22 -8.00 -2.60 -7.76
C TYR A 22 -8.01 -1.26 -7.03
N HIS A 23 -8.74 -0.28 -7.55
CA HIS A 23 -8.83 1.07 -6.98
C HIS A 23 -10.29 1.54 -7.00
N PRO A 24 -10.65 2.51 -6.14
CA PRO A 24 -11.99 3.05 -6.10
C PRO A 24 -12.31 3.83 -7.38
N TRP A 25 -13.60 3.91 -7.70
CA TRP A 25 -14.09 4.69 -8.84
C TRP A 25 -13.62 6.14 -8.84
N GLN A 26 -13.48 6.73 -7.67
CA GLN A 26 -13.11 8.13 -7.49
C GLN A 26 -11.70 8.45 -7.97
N GLY A 27 -10.75 7.50 -7.84
CA GLY A 27 -9.41 7.71 -8.35
C GLY A 27 -8.33 6.88 -7.70
N ALA A 28 -7.52 6.20 -8.53
CA ALA A 28 -6.36 5.46 -8.07
C ALA A 28 -5.25 6.39 -7.55
N LEU A 29 -4.94 7.44 -8.30
CA LEU A 29 -3.92 8.42 -7.90
C LEU A 29 -4.36 9.23 -6.68
N SER A 30 -5.62 9.66 -6.65
CA SER A 30 -6.18 10.42 -5.52
C SER A 30 -6.12 9.62 -4.22
N GLN A 31 -6.50 8.35 -4.25
CA GLN A 31 -6.41 7.47 -3.08
C GLN A 31 -4.95 7.28 -2.64
N ALA A 32 -4.05 6.99 -3.57
CA ALA A 32 -2.64 6.78 -3.25
C ALA A 32 -2.01 8.01 -2.58
N ARG A 33 -2.33 9.21 -3.05
CA ARG A 33 -1.82 10.47 -2.49
C ARG A 33 -2.43 10.80 -1.14
N LEU A 34 -3.75 10.85 -1.08
CA LEU A 34 -4.46 11.38 0.10
C LEU A 34 -4.51 10.39 1.25
N LEU A 35 -4.78 9.12 0.96
CA LEU A 35 -4.92 8.09 1.98
C LEU A 35 -3.56 7.53 2.40
N TYR A 36 -2.81 6.99 1.43
CA TYR A 36 -1.60 6.25 1.78
C TYR A 36 -0.40 7.16 2.02
N LEU A 37 -0.03 7.98 1.06
CA LEU A 37 1.12 8.86 1.20
C LEU A 37 0.95 9.90 2.33
N GLU A 38 -0.14 10.64 2.32
CA GLU A 38 -0.41 11.70 3.29
C GLU A 38 -0.99 11.15 4.60
N GLY A 39 -1.93 10.20 4.54
CA GLY A 39 -2.56 9.61 5.71
C GLY A 39 -1.57 8.91 6.65
N THR A 40 -0.49 8.35 6.13
CA THR A 40 0.61 7.81 6.92
C THR A 40 1.70 8.83 7.23
N ARG A 41 1.59 10.06 6.72
CA ARG A 41 2.63 11.11 6.82
C ARG A 41 3.96 10.73 6.15
N THR A 42 3.96 9.77 5.24
CA THR A 42 5.16 9.32 4.52
C THR A 42 5.78 10.46 3.72
N HIS A 43 4.97 11.38 3.19
CA HIS A 43 5.40 12.58 2.46
C HIS A 43 6.24 13.57 3.30
N LEU A 44 6.29 13.41 4.61
CA LEU A 44 7.08 14.24 5.53
C LEU A 44 8.25 13.47 6.15
N HIS A 45 8.30 12.15 6.00
CA HIS A 45 9.30 11.32 6.66
C HIS A 45 10.67 11.46 5.99
N PRO A 46 11.75 11.71 6.75
CA PRO A 46 13.08 11.95 6.17
C PRO A 46 13.75 10.68 5.61
N SER A 47 13.32 9.50 6.04
CA SER A 47 13.83 8.20 5.57
C SER A 47 12.69 7.18 5.61
N PRO A 48 11.72 7.27 4.68
CA PRO A 48 10.53 6.43 4.71
C PRO A 48 10.86 4.97 4.44
N ARG A 49 10.27 4.09 5.26
CA ARG A 49 10.31 2.63 5.15
C ARG A 49 8.87 2.13 5.10
N VAL A 50 8.40 1.84 3.91
CA VAL A 50 7.00 1.49 3.66
C VAL A 50 6.85 -0.03 3.54
N LEU A 51 5.88 -0.59 4.25
CA LEU A 51 5.37 -1.93 4.04
C LEU A 51 3.97 -1.84 3.43
N GLU A 52 3.78 -2.41 2.25
CA GLU A 52 2.49 -2.48 1.58
C GLU A 52 1.96 -3.91 1.53
N VAL A 53 0.70 -4.09 1.87
CA VAL A 53 -0.05 -5.33 1.64
C VAL A 53 -1.03 -5.10 0.50
N GLY A 54 -0.85 -5.86 -0.60
CA GLY A 54 -1.62 -5.67 -1.83
C GLY A 54 -0.95 -4.68 -2.78
N PHE A 55 0.08 -5.12 -3.50
CA PHE A 55 0.82 -4.28 -4.45
C PHE A 55 -0.01 -3.90 -5.68
N GLY A 56 -0.81 -4.87 -6.20
CA GLY A 56 -1.69 -4.66 -7.33
C GLY A 56 -0.97 -4.06 -8.54
N LEU A 57 -1.44 -2.90 -8.99
CA LEU A 57 -0.88 -2.15 -10.14
C LEU A 57 0.36 -1.30 -9.78
N GLY A 58 0.80 -1.30 -8.54
CA GLY A 58 1.96 -0.53 -8.09
C GLY A 58 1.73 0.98 -8.00
N VAL A 59 0.49 1.44 -7.97
CA VAL A 59 0.17 2.87 -7.95
C VAL A 59 0.65 3.54 -6.66
N ASN A 60 0.44 2.91 -5.50
CA ASN A 60 0.89 3.45 -4.21
C ASN A 60 2.41 3.61 -4.16
N PHE A 61 3.16 2.62 -4.66
CA PHE A 61 4.61 2.69 -4.76
C PHE A 61 5.06 3.85 -5.66
N ARG A 62 4.47 3.97 -6.86
CA ARG A 62 4.85 5.00 -7.85
C ARG A 62 4.59 6.41 -7.32
N VAL A 63 3.47 6.63 -6.64
CA VAL A 63 3.14 7.92 -6.01
C VAL A 63 4.10 8.22 -4.85
N THR A 64 4.43 7.23 -4.03
CA THR A 64 5.37 7.39 -2.92
C THR A 64 6.78 7.68 -3.44
N LEU A 65 7.23 6.96 -4.48
CA LEU A 65 8.53 7.19 -5.11
C LEU A 65 8.63 8.59 -5.73
N GLU A 66 7.57 9.06 -6.39
CA GLU A 66 7.55 10.44 -6.91
C GLU A 66 7.77 11.46 -5.78
N SER A 67 7.10 11.30 -4.65
CA SER A 67 7.27 12.18 -3.49
C SER A 67 8.70 12.15 -2.95
N THR A 68 9.32 10.99 -2.82
CA THR A 68 10.69 10.88 -2.32
C THR A 68 11.72 11.41 -3.30
N LEU A 69 11.52 11.20 -4.61
CA LEU A 69 12.35 11.78 -5.67
C LEU A 69 12.33 13.31 -5.62
N GLN A 70 11.15 13.91 -5.50
CA GLN A 70 10.98 15.37 -5.40
C GLN A 70 11.65 15.96 -4.17
N ARG A 71 11.68 15.22 -3.06
CA ARG A 71 12.29 15.66 -1.80
C ARG A 71 13.78 15.30 -1.68
N GLY A 72 14.32 14.52 -2.61
CA GLY A 72 15.71 14.07 -2.57
C GLY A 72 16.02 13.12 -1.40
N VAL A 73 15.05 12.33 -0.94
CA VAL A 73 15.22 11.33 0.12
C VAL A 73 15.12 9.92 -0.45
N ARG A 74 15.78 8.96 0.21
CA ARG A 74 15.74 7.56 -0.21
C ARG A 74 14.47 6.88 0.33
N LEU A 75 13.89 6.02 -0.51
CA LEU A 75 12.72 5.19 -0.18
C LEU A 75 13.14 3.73 0.03
N PHE A 76 12.70 3.13 1.13
CA PHE A 76 12.76 1.69 1.34
C PHE A 76 11.33 1.14 1.30
N TYR A 77 11.05 0.28 0.33
CA TYR A 77 9.69 -0.17 0.06
C TYR A 77 9.62 -1.69 -0.04
N LEU A 78 8.85 -2.31 0.85
CA LEU A 78 8.60 -3.74 0.86
C LEU A 78 7.11 -3.98 0.57
N ALA A 79 6.81 -4.66 -0.52
CA ALA A 79 5.45 -5.01 -0.90
C ALA A 79 5.20 -6.51 -0.73
N VAL A 80 3.99 -6.86 -0.31
CA VAL A 80 3.47 -8.24 -0.31
C VAL A 80 2.37 -8.34 -1.36
N GLU A 81 2.48 -9.29 -2.27
CA GLU A 81 1.47 -9.54 -3.30
C GLU A 81 1.27 -11.04 -3.50
N LYS A 82 0.03 -11.48 -3.34
CA LYS A 82 -0.32 -12.90 -3.50
C LYS A 82 -0.30 -13.35 -4.96
N GLU A 83 -0.80 -12.52 -5.83
CA GLU A 83 -0.97 -12.78 -7.26
C GLU A 83 -0.40 -11.63 -8.09
N PRO A 84 0.94 -11.55 -8.23
CA PRO A 84 1.57 -10.47 -8.99
C PRO A 84 1.06 -10.41 -10.42
N LEU A 85 0.72 -9.20 -10.87
CA LEU A 85 0.31 -8.97 -12.24
C LEU A 85 1.49 -9.09 -13.21
N PRO A 86 1.27 -9.53 -14.45
CA PRO A 86 2.30 -9.57 -15.47
C PRO A 86 2.93 -8.19 -15.71
N ARG A 87 4.23 -8.19 -16.03
CA ARG A 87 4.97 -6.95 -16.30
C ARG A 87 4.31 -6.09 -17.39
N GLU A 88 3.79 -6.70 -18.43
CA GLU A 88 3.10 -6.02 -19.53
C GLU A 88 1.86 -5.26 -19.05
N VAL A 89 1.19 -5.80 -18.02
CA VAL A 89 0.05 -5.14 -17.38
C VAL A 89 0.51 -3.98 -16.49
N LEU A 90 1.63 -4.15 -15.77
CA LEU A 90 2.18 -3.14 -14.86
C LEU A 90 2.83 -1.96 -15.58
N ALA A 91 3.26 -2.14 -16.83
CA ALA A 91 4.05 -1.16 -17.59
C ALA A 91 3.25 0.04 -18.16
N PHE A 92 2.04 0.29 -17.65
CA PHE A 92 1.24 1.43 -18.09
C PHE A 92 1.75 2.76 -17.50
N PRO A 93 1.70 3.88 -18.26
CA PRO A 93 2.12 5.17 -17.75
C PRO A 93 1.07 5.78 -16.81
N LEU A 94 1.54 6.48 -15.76
CA LEU A 94 0.71 7.31 -14.88
C LEU A 94 0.95 8.81 -15.10
N GLY A 95 1.96 9.17 -15.89
CA GLY A 95 2.39 10.55 -16.04
C GLY A 95 3.16 11.08 -14.82
N LEU A 96 3.76 10.20 -14.05
CA LEU A 96 4.53 10.54 -12.85
C LEU A 96 6.03 10.59 -13.15
N ALA A 97 6.76 11.41 -12.42
CA ALA A 97 8.23 11.44 -12.50
C ALA A 97 8.87 10.09 -12.14
N SER A 98 8.17 9.25 -11.39
CA SER A 98 8.59 7.88 -11.03
C SER A 98 8.37 6.82 -12.12
N ASP A 99 7.69 7.13 -13.21
CA ASP A 99 7.33 6.13 -14.23
C ASP A 99 8.56 5.42 -14.83
N GLY A 100 9.61 6.18 -15.15
CA GLY A 100 10.85 5.60 -15.71
C GLY A 100 11.56 4.68 -14.72
N ALA A 101 11.67 5.08 -13.46
CA ALA A 101 12.23 4.24 -12.40
C ALA A 101 11.40 2.97 -12.17
N PHE A 102 10.08 3.08 -12.25
CA PHE A 102 9.19 1.94 -12.14
C PHE A 102 9.36 0.93 -13.28
N LEU A 103 9.46 1.39 -14.52
CA LEU A 103 9.73 0.52 -15.66
C LEU A 103 11.06 -0.23 -15.52
N ALA A 104 12.11 0.47 -15.06
CA ALA A 104 13.41 -0.16 -14.80
C ALA A 104 13.33 -1.20 -13.66
N LEU A 105 12.52 -0.95 -12.63
CA LEU A 105 12.27 -1.90 -11.55
C LEU A 105 11.58 -3.15 -12.06
N LEU A 106 10.58 -3.04 -12.93
CA LEU A 106 9.83 -4.18 -13.48
C LEU A 106 10.73 -5.20 -14.18
N GLU A 107 11.84 -4.76 -14.79
CA GLU A 107 12.81 -5.64 -15.45
C GLU A 107 13.54 -6.58 -14.47
N LYS A 108 13.55 -6.24 -13.19
CA LYS A 108 14.30 -6.96 -12.13
C LYS A 108 13.41 -7.79 -11.21
N LEU A 109 12.09 -7.58 -11.27
CA LEU A 109 11.15 -8.33 -10.43
C LEU A 109 11.11 -9.82 -10.79
N PRO A 110 10.87 -10.71 -9.80
CA PRO A 110 10.53 -10.43 -8.39
C PRO A 110 11.74 -10.24 -7.46
N GLY A 111 12.95 -10.22 -7.95
CA GLY A 111 14.14 -10.01 -7.12
C GLY A 111 14.17 -8.63 -6.46
N PRO A 112 14.97 -8.48 -5.37
CA PRO A 112 15.14 -7.17 -4.74
C PRO A 112 15.86 -6.20 -5.68
N VAL A 113 15.51 -4.93 -5.58
CA VAL A 113 16.08 -3.87 -6.43
C VAL A 113 16.72 -2.80 -5.56
N GLU A 114 18.03 -2.61 -5.74
CA GLU A 114 18.78 -1.48 -5.19
C GLU A 114 18.97 -0.44 -6.30
N ALA A 115 18.68 0.81 -6.01
CA ALA A 115 18.79 1.92 -6.95
C ALA A 115 19.19 3.22 -6.22
N PRO A 116 19.62 4.28 -6.94
CA PRO A 116 19.94 5.57 -6.29
C PRO A 116 18.79 6.16 -5.48
N TRP A 117 17.53 5.91 -5.87
CA TRP A 117 16.33 6.36 -5.15
C TRP A 117 16.03 5.56 -3.88
N GLY A 118 16.64 4.38 -3.68
CA GLY A 118 16.44 3.54 -2.51
C GLY A 118 16.41 2.04 -2.82
N TRP A 119 15.54 1.32 -2.11
CA TRP A 119 15.42 -0.13 -2.20
C TRP A 119 13.94 -0.56 -2.34
N PHE A 120 13.71 -1.60 -3.14
CA PHE A 120 12.41 -2.24 -3.29
C PHE A 120 12.54 -3.76 -3.16
N GLY A 121 11.63 -4.37 -2.41
CA GLY A 121 11.45 -5.81 -2.33
C GLY A 121 10.00 -6.20 -2.56
N LEU A 122 9.81 -7.33 -3.28
CA LEU A 122 8.50 -7.93 -3.49
C LEU A 122 8.47 -9.33 -2.87
N LEU A 123 7.65 -9.49 -1.84
CA LEU A 123 7.34 -10.80 -1.26
C LEU A 123 6.11 -11.36 -1.98
N VAL A 124 6.34 -12.37 -2.82
CA VAL A 124 5.26 -13.06 -3.54
C VAL A 124 4.69 -14.14 -2.64
N GLY A 125 3.42 -13.99 -2.26
CA GLY A 125 2.72 -14.94 -1.41
C GLY A 125 1.59 -14.31 -0.62
N ASP A 126 0.86 -15.16 0.06
CA ASP A 126 -0.21 -14.75 0.98
C ASP A 126 0.39 -14.07 2.21
N VAL A 127 -0.14 -12.92 2.59
CA VAL A 127 0.34 -12.16 3.77
C VAL A 127 0.26 -12.96 5.06
N ARG A 128 -0.62 -13.95 5.13
CA ARG A 128 -0.70 -14.87 6.28
C ARG A 128 0.53 -15.76 6.42
N GLU A 129 1.19 -16.09 5.30
CA GLU A 129 2.25 -17.09 5.21
C GLU A 129 3.64 -16.46 5.08
N VAL A 130 3.78 -15.35 4.37
CA VAL A 130 5.08 -14.69 4.17
C VAL A 130 5.66 -14.19 5.49
N GLU A 131 6.96 -14.31 5.66
CA GLU A 131 7.66 -13.71 6.79
C GLU A 131 7.91 -12.22 6.53
N LEU A 132 7.58 -11.39 7.52
CA LEU A 132 7.81 -9.95 7.49
C LEU A 132 8.97 -9.60 8.42
N PRO A 133 9.83 -8.64 8.05
CA PRO A 133 10.87 -8.17 8.95
C PRO A 133 10.25 -7.44 10.15
N GLU A 134 10.74 -7.72 11.34
CA GLU A 134 10.31 -7.02 12.54
C GLU A 134 10.90 -5.60 12.60
N ALA A 135 10.15 -4.67 13.16
CA ALA A 135 10.56 -3.28 13.38
C ALA A 135 11.16 -2.62 12.11
N PHE A 136 10.54 -2.86 10.97
CA PHE A 136 10.98 -2.35 9.67
C PHE A 136 10.28 -1.07 9.27
N ALA A 137 8.93 -1.05 9.36
CA ALA A 137 8.11 -0.06 8.69
C ALA A 137 7.89 1.21 9.52
N SER A 138 8.17 2.37 8.94
CA SER A 138 7.69 3.67 9.43
C SER A 138 6.26 3.96 9.00
N ALA A 139 5.80 3.30 7.92
CA ALA A 139 4.44 3.40 7.40
C ALA A 139 3.98 2.05 6.85
N ILE A 140 2.69 1.74 7.04
CA ILE A 140 2.05 0.55 6.49
C ILE A 140 0.87 0.98 5.61
N TYR A 141 0.87 0.52 4.36
CA TYR A 141 -0.23 0.67 3.41
C TYR A 141 -1.01 -0.65 3.38
N LEU A 142 -2.18 -0.68 3.99
CA LEU A 142 -3.02 -1.88 4.03
C LEU A 142 -4.07 -1.79 2.92
N ASP A 143 -3.76 -2.36 1.76
CA ASP A 143 -4.51 -2.16 0.51
C ASP A 143 -4.85 -3.47 -0.24
N PRO A 144 -5.23 -4.56 0.43
CA PRO A 144 -5.74 -5.76 -0.26
C PRO A 144 -7.17 -5.54 -0.75
N PHE A 145 -7.69 -6.47 -1.55
CA PHE A 145 -9.13 -6.48 -1.87
C PHE A 145 -9.98 -6.44 -0.61
N SER A 146 -11.20 -5.92 -0.73
CA SER A 146 -12.02 -5.54 0.42
C SER A 146 -12.26 -6.68 1.42
N PRO A 147 -12.54 -6.34 2.68
CA PRO A 147 -12.88 -7.32 3.71
C PRO A 147 -14.07 -8.20 3.35
N ARG A 148 -14.92 -7.75 2.45
CA ARG A 148 -16.09 -8.50 1.97
C ARG A 148 -15.69 -9.68 1.09
N VAL A 149 -14.67 -9.53 0.25
CA VAL A 149 -14.28 -10.55 -0.75
C VAL A 149 -12.96 -11.24 -0.40
N ASN A 150 -12.18 -10.68 0.51
CA ASN A 150 -10.88 -11.20 0.94
C ASN A 150 -10.70 -11.03 2.46
N PRO A 151 -11.61 -11.56 3.29
CA PRO A 151 -11.58 -11.33 4.74
C PRO A 151 -10.30 -11.81 5.42
N GLU A 152 -9.62 -12.80 4.86
CA GLU A 152 -8.41 -13.41 5.44
C GLU A 152 -7.26 -12.41 5.59
N ALA A 153 -7.13 -11.47 4.65
CA ALA A 153 -6.08 -10.45 4.69
C ALA A 153 -6.28 -9.41 5.81
N TRP A 154 -7.45 -9.38 6.44
CA TRP A 154 -7.85 -8.41 7.46
C TRP A 154 -7.99 -9.04 8.86
N GLY A 155 -7.64 -10.31 9.00
CA GLY A 155 -7.74 -11.04 10.26
C GLY A 155 -6.76 -10.54 11.31
N LEU A 156 -7.09 -10.80 12.59
CA LEU A 156 -6.28 -10.35 13.73
C LEU A 156 -4.82 -10.82 13.62
N GLU A 157 -4.58 -12.06 13.21
CA GLU A 157 -3.22 -12.62 13.08
C GLU A 157 -2.38 -11.85 12.04
N VAL A 158 -2.98 -11.45 10.91
CA VAL A 158 -2.30 -10.62 9.91
C VAL A 158 -1.97 -9.25 10.52
N LEU A 159 -2.93 -8.62 11.19
CA LEU A 159 -2.71 -7.29 11.78
C LEU A 159 -1.70 -7.30 12.91
N GLN A 160 -1.63 -8.38 13.70
CA GLN A 160 -0.58 -8.60 14.70
C GLN A 160 0.81 -8.76 14.04
N LYS A 161 0.89 -9.48 12.91
CA LYS A 161 2.11 -9.58 12.11
C LYS A 161 2.55 -8.20 11.60
N LEU A 162 1.61 -7.40 11.08
CA LEU A 162 1.90 -6.03 10.65
C LEU A 162 2.35 -5.15 11.83
N ARG A 163 1.75 -5.33 13.02
CA ARG A 163 2.19 -4.60 14.22
C ARG A 163 3.64 -4.90 14.60
N LYS A 164 4.06 -6.17 14.52
CA LYS A 164 5.46 -6.56 14.75
C LYS A 164 6.41 -5.96 13.71
N ALA A 165 5.97 -5.84 12.46
CA ALA A 165 6.75 -5.22 11.40
C ALA A 165 6.83 -3.68 11.52
N ALA A 166 5.96 -3.06 12.29
CA ALA A 166 5.91 -1.63 12.49
C ALA A 166 6.93 -1.15 13.52
N LEU A 167 7.60 -0.05 13.23
CA LEU A 167 8.34 0.71 14.24
C LEU A 167 7.36 1.34 15.25
N PRO A 168 7.78 1.56 16.49
CA PRO A 168 6.98 2.35 17.44
C PRO A 168 6.58 3.71 16.84
N GLY A 169 5.31 4.07 16.92
CA GLY A 169 4.79 5.30 16.35
C GLY A 169 4.55 5.26 14.82
N ALA A 170 4.87 4.15 14.15
CA ALA A 170 4.57 3.98 12.73
C ALA A 170 3.08 4.12 12.45
N ARG A 171 2.74 4.70 11.30
CA ARG A 171 1.36 4.89 10.90
C ARG A 171 0.93 3.86 9.85
N LEU A 172 -0.26 3.32 10.06
CA LEU A 172 -0.96 2.47 9.10
C LEU A 172 -2.14 3.27 8.51
N ALA A 173 -2.39 3.10 7.23
CA ALA A 173 -3.59 3.63 6.58
C ALA A 173 -4.27 2.55 5.74
N THR A 174 -5.60 2.60 5.69
CA THR A 174 -6.42 1.73 4.87
C THR A 174 -7.74 2.39 4.48
N TYR A 175 -8.24 2.04 3.31
CA TYR A 175 -9.53 2.53 2.82
C TYR A 175 -10.73 1.92 3.56
N SER A 176 -10.55 0.79 4.22
CA SER A 176 -11.65 0.12 4.93
C SER A 176 -12.06 0.88 6.18
N ALA A 177 -13.36 1.12 6.32
CA ALA A 177 -13.97 1.65 7.54
C ALA A 177 -14.79 0.57 8.29
N ALA A 178 -14.62 -0.70 7.94
CA ALA A 178 -15.34 -1.80 8.56
C ALA A 178 -15.04 -1.89 10.07
N GLY A 179 -16.08 -1.93 10.88
CA GLY A 179 -15.95 -1.91 12.33
C GLY A 179 -15.13 -3.08 12.88
N TRP A 180 -15.27 -4.28 12.31
CA TRP A 180 -14.50 -5.43 12.75
C TRP A 180 -13.01 -5.32 12.39
N VAL A 181 -12.66 -4.68 11.27
CA VAL A 181 -11.27 -4.39 10.91
C VAL A 181 -10.66 -3.41 11.91
N ARG A 182 -11.38 -2.35 12.27
CA ARG A 182 -10.94 -1.38 13.29
C ARG A 182 -10.70 -2.04 14.64
N ARG A 183 -11.62 -2.90 15.09
CA ARG A 183 -11.45 -3.66 16.34
C ARG A 183 -10.23 -4.59 16.29
N ASN A 184 -9.99 -5.24 15.17
CA ASN A 184 -8.81 -6.07 14.99
C ASN A 184 -7.50 -5.26 15.01
N LEU A 185 -7.51 -4.06 14.42
CA LEU A 185 -6.36 -3.14 14.50
C LEU A 185 -6.07 -2.72 15.94
N GLU A 186 -7.10 -2.36 16.70
CA GLU A 186 -6.96 -2.04 18.13
C GLU A 186 -6.42 -3.23 18.93
N ALA A 187 -6.98 -4.42 18.70
CA ALA A 187 -6.53 -5.66 19.35
C ALA A 187 -5.08 -6.03 18.96
N ALA A 188 -4.65 -5.66 17.77
CA ALA A 188 -3.29 -5.88 17.31
C ALA A 188 -2.25 -4.90 17.89
N GLY A 189 -2.70 -3.83 18.56
CA GLY A 189 -1.82 -2.84 19.18
C GLY A 189 -1.64 -1.54 18.40
N PHE A 190 -2.65 -1.16 17.61
CA PHE A 190 -2.72 0.15 16.97
C PHE A 190 -3.75 1.04 17.69
N ARG A 191 -3.42 2.30 17.87
CA ARG A 191 -4.41 3.32 18.21
C ARG A 191 -5.12 3.74 16.92
N VAL A 192 -6.40 3.44 16.82
CA VAL A 192 -7.20 3.62 15.61
C VAL A 192 -7.90 4.98 15.62
N GLU A 193 -7.89 5.64 14.48
CA GLU A 193 -8.60 6.89 14.23
C GLU A 193 -9.29 6.88 12.87
N SER A 194 -10.35 7.65 12.73
CA SER A 194 -11.00 7.92 11.46
C SER A 194 -10.23 9.01 10.72
N LEU A 195 -9.89 8.75 9.44
CA LEU A 195 -9.31 9.77 8.57
C LEU A 195 -10.41 10.38 7.71
N PRO A 196 -10.46 11.71 7.60
CA PRO A 196 -11.33 12.38 6.64
C PRO A 196 -11.00 11.92 5.22
N SER A 197 -12.03 11.58 4.46
CA SER A 197 -11.94 11.31 3.04
C SER A 197 -12.66 12.42 2.28
N PRO A 198 -12.17 12.81 1.08
CA PRO A 198 -12.93 13.74 0.22
C PRO A 198 -14.21 13.09 -0.34
N TRP A 199 -14.38 11.77 -0.09
CA TRP A 199 -15.53 10.98 -0.51
C TRP A 199 -16.44 10.66 0.67
N LYS A 200 -17.62 10.06 0.40
CA LYS A 200 -18.65 9.84 1.43
C LYS A 200 -18.22 9.01 2.64
N ARG A 201 -17.30 8.07 2.45
CA ARG A 201 -16.84 7.17 3.54
C ARG A 201 -15.50 7.63 4.06
N ALA A 202 -15.39 7.80 5.37
CA ALA A 202 -14.12 8.00 6.02
C ALA A 202 -13.21 6.79 5.80
N TRP A 203 -11.91 7.03 5.83
CA TRP A 203 -10.85 6.03 5.87
C TRP A 203 -10.44 5.73 7.32
N THR A 204 -9.53 4.78 7.47
CA THR A 204 -9.01 4.39 8.78
C THR A 204 -7.50 4.59 8.82
N ALA A 205 -7.01 5.16 9.90
CA ALA A 205 -5.59 5.15 10.25
C ALA A 205 -5.37 4.48 11.60
N GLY A 206 -4.18 3.92 11.76
CA GLY A 206 -3.70 3.37 13.01
C GLY A 206 -2.29 3.89 13.31
N THR A 207 -2.00 4.13 14.58
CA THR A 207 -0.64 4.42 15.04
C THR A 207 -0.16 3.26 15.92
N ALA A 208 0.99 2.68 15.57
CA ALA A 208 1.58 1.59 16.34
C ALA A 208 1.93 2.06 17.75
N LEU A 209 1.32 1.44 18.76
CA LEU A 209 1.59 1.75 20.17
C LEU A 209 3.00 1.26 20.55
N GLU A 210 3.64 1.94 21.47
CA GLU A 210 4.85 1.44 22.12
C GLU A 210 4.49 0.17 22.90
N THR A 211 5.34 -0.84 22.81
CA THR A 211 5.21 -2.10 23.56
C THR A 211 6.00 -2.00 24.86
#